data_0d82df26126459ae1c2a3ac697de49cf
#
_entry.id   0d82df26126459ae1c2a3ac697de49cf
#
_cell.length_a   1.000
_cell.length_b   1.000
_cell.length_c   1.000
_cell.angle_alpha   90.00
_cell.angle_beta   90.00
_cell.angle_gamma   90.00
#
_symmetry.space_group_name_H-M   'P 1'
#
loop_
_entity.id
_entity.type
_entity.pdbx_description
1 polymer ?
#
loop_
_entity_poly.entity_id
_entity_poly.type
_entity_poly.pdbx_seq_one_letter_code
_entity_poly.pdbx_strand_id
1 'polypeptide(L)'
;VTDIVDELKWRGLIALSTDEDALRKAFADGPVTFYCGFDPTAPSLHLGNLVQILTMRRIQQAGHRPLGLVGGATGLIGDPKPTAERTLNAPETVAEWVERLRGQIAPLLDFDGPNAAVMVNNLDWTQGLSAIEFLRDIGKHFRVNKMIAKEAVSRRLNSDAGISYTEFSYQILQGMDFLELYRRYGCTLQTGGSDQWGNLTSGTDLIHRVEPDAVVHALGTPLITKADGTKFGKTESGTVWLDPEMTTPYAFYQFWINADDRDVAKFLRIFSFRSHEEIEELERLTEERPQARAAQRALAEELTTLVHGAEQTAAVIAASKALFGQGELAELDGRTLASALSEVPHIQVAELGSVVDLFAEVGLVASKSAARRTVKEGGAYVNNVKVTAEDAVASPADLLDGRWLVLRRGKRNLAAVEVVAG
;
A
#
# COMPACT_ATOMS: atom_id res chain seq x y z
N VAL A 1 -8.27 -25.22 15.71
CA VAL A 1 -8.42 -24.15 14.71
C VAL A 1 -8.69 -22.87 15.50
N THR A 2 -7.80 -21.89 15.40
CA THR A 2 -7.94 -20.60 16.09
C THR A 2 -9.17 -19.88 15.52
N ASP A 3 -10.01 -19.33 16.38
CA ASP A 3 -11.14 -18.48 15.98
C ASP A 3 -10.62 -17.31 15.15
N ILE A 4 -11.26 -17.01 14.01
CA ILE A 4 -10.80 -15.94 13.11
C ILE A 4 -10.83 -14.57 13.78
N VAL A 5 -11.78 -14.32 14.69
CA VAL A 5 -11.85 -13.06 15.43
C VAL A 5 -10.66 -12.94 16.39
N ASP A 6 -10.27 -14.01 17.05
CA ASP A 6 -9.08 -14.04 17.92
C ASP A 6 -7.81 -13.85 17.10
N GLU A 7 -7.72 -14.47 15.92
CA GLU A 7 -6.60 -14.26 15.00
C GLU A 7 -6.48 -12.80 14.56
N LEU A 8 -7.58 -12.19 14.15
CA LEU A 8 -7.59 -10.78 13.76
C LEU A 8 -7.23 -9.85 14.93
N LYS A 9 -7.69 -10.17 16.15
CA LYS A 9 -7.32 -9.42 17.36
C LYS A 9 -5.84 -9.54 17.69
N TRP A 10 -5.28 -10.75 17.66
CA TRP A 10 -3.86 -10.96 17.91
C TRP A 10 -2.98 -10.17 16.92
N ARG A 11 -3.42 -10.06 15.68
CA ARG A 11 -2.75 -9.27 14.64
C ARG A 11 -2.98 -7.76 14.74
N GLY A 12 -3.86 -7.32 15.63
CA GLY A 12 -4.19 -5.90 15.75
C GLY A 12 -5.06 -5.37 14.60
N LEU A 13 -5.89 -6.23 14.00
CA LEU A 13 -6.71 -5.91 12.83
C LEU A 13 -8.17 -5.56 13.16
N ILE A 14 -8.54 -5.54 14.42
CA ILE A 14 -9.88 -5.09 14.85
C ILE A 14 -9.76 -3.86 15.74
N ALA A 15 -10.26 -2.73 15.23
CA ALA A 15 -10.43 -1.50 16.00
C ALA A 15 -11.88 -1.31 16.44
N LEU A 16 -12.83 -1.60 15.56
CA LEU A 16 -14.26 -1.44 15.75
C LEU A 16 -14.99 -2.67 15.21
N SER A 17 -16.05 -3.07 15.90
CA SER A 17 -16.95 -4.13 15.46
C SER A 17 -18.37 -3.81 15.90
N THR A 18 -19.35 -4.24 15.13
CA THR A 18 -20.70 -4.45 15.61
C THR A 18 -20.68 -5.58 16.65
N ASP A 19 -21.81 -6.06 17.11
CA ASP A 19 -21.89 -7.13 18.12
C ASP A 19 -20.87 -8.26 17.83
N GLU A 20 -19.79 -8.31 18.61
CA GLU A 20 -18.68 -9.25 18.39
C GLU A 20 -19.08 -10.69 18.65
N ASP A 21 -19.92 -10.92 19.66
CA ASP A 21 -20.38 -12.28 19.97
C ASP A 21 -21.26 -12.84 18.87
N ALA A 22 -22.14 -12.01 18.31
CA ALA A 22 -22.94 -12.37 17.15
C ALA A 22 -22.09 -12.61 15.91
N LEU A 23 -21.04 -11.83 15.70
CA LEU A 23 -20.08 -12.02 14.59
C LEU A 23 -19.30 -13.35 14.75
N ARG A 24 -18.80 -13.64 15.95
CA ARG A 24 -18.15 -14.93 16.26
C ARG A 24 -19.06 -16.11 15.97
N LYS A 25 -20.30 -16.00 16.41
CA LYS A 25 -21.33 -17.02 16.13
C LYS A 25 -21.54 -17.20 14.63
N ALA A 26 -21.67 -16.10 13.88
CA ALA A 26 -21.86 -16.17 12.44
C ALA A 26 -20.69 -16.89 11.74
N PHE A 27 -19.44 -16.61 12.11
CA PHE A 27 -18.28 -17.31 11.58
C PHE A 27 -18.21 -18.79 11.95
N ALA A 28 -18.68 -19.14 13.14
CA ALA A 28 -18.71 -20.52 13.61
C ALA A 28 -19.84 -21.36 12.96
N ASP A 29 -20.96 -20.73 12.62
CA ASP A 29 -22.13 -21.42 12.06
C ASP A 29 -21.96 -21.81 10.56
N GLY A 30 -20.95 -21.29 9.87
CA GLY A 30 -20.66 -21.64 8.48
C GLY A 30 -19.95 -20.52 7.71
N PRO A 31 -19.78 -20.70 6.40
CA PRO A 31 -19.14 -19.69 5.55
C PRO A 31 -19.92 -18.39 5.54
N VAL A 32 -19.23 -17.28 5.89
CA VAL A 32 -19.76 -15.92 5.81
C VAL A 32 -19.31 -15.28 4.49
N THR A 33 -20.24 -14.74 3.74
CA THR A 33 -19.92 -13.86 2.61
C THR A 33 -19.76 -12.45 3.11
N PHE A 34 -18.61 -11.85 2.81
CA PHE A 34 -18.23 -10.51 3.28
C PHE A 34 -17.64 -9.68 2.14
N TYR A 35 -17.60 -8.36 2.28
CA TYR A 35 -17.00 -7.51 1.26
C TYR A 35 -16.16 -6.38 1.85
N CYS A 36 -15.25 -5.87 1.02
CA CYS A 36 -14.56 -4.60 1.22
C CYS A 36 -14.60 -3.80 -0.09
N GLY A 37 -14.82 -2.50 0.00
CA GLY A 37 -14.87 -1.60 -1.13
C GLY A 37 -13.55 -0.86 -1.34
N PHE A 38 -13.21 -0.66 -2.61
CA PHE A 38 -12.02 0.08 -3.06
C PHE A 38 -12.42 1.07 -4.14
N ASP A 39 -12.35 2.37 -3.81
CA ASP A 39 -12.65 3.43 -4.75
C ASP A 39 -11.45 3.74 -5.65
N PRO A 40 -11.67 3.90 -6.96
CA PRO A 40 -10.63 4.27 -7.91
C PRO A 40 -10.34 5.77 -7.82
N THR A 41 -9.62 6.18 -6.78
CA THR A 41 -9.21 7.58 -6.55
C THR A 41 -7.85 7.91 -7.16
N ALA A 42 -7.17 6.91 -7.67
CA ALA A 42 -5.87 6.96 -8.34
C ALA A 42 -5.73 5.73 -9.26
N PRO A 43 -4.75 5.72 -10.19
CA PRO A 43 -4.55 4.57 -11.09
C PRO A 43 -4.00 3.31 -10.40
N SER A 44 -3.71 3.36 -9.11
CA SER A 44 -3.22 2.24 -8.31
C SER A 44 -3.77 2.29 -6.90
N LEU A 45 -3.82 1.13 -6.26
CA LEU A 45 -3.93 0.98 -4.80
C LEU A 45 -2.58 1.25 -4.14
N HIS A 46 -2.61 1.58 -2.86
CA HIS A 46 -1.44 1.86 -2.03
C HIS A 46 -1.39 0.96 -0.79
N LEU A 47 -0.34 1.10 0.04
CA LEU A 47 -0.14 0.25 1.22
C LEU A 47 -1.30 0.30 2.23
N GLY A 48 -2.00 1.42 2.34
CA GLY A 48 -3.19 1.50 3.19
C GLY A 48 -4.32 0.57 2.72
N ASN A 49 -4.47 0.41 1.40
CA ASN A 49 -5.42 -0.54 0.82
C ASN A 49 -4.95 -1.99 0.99
N LEU A 50 -3.64 -2.22 0.96
CA LEU A 50 -3.07 -3.56 1.14
C LEU A 50 -3.49 -4.18 2.48
N VAL A 51 -3.59 -3.40 3.54
CA VAL A 51 -4.12 -3.87 4.84
C VAL A 51 -5.49 -4.50 4.68
N GLN A 52 -6.38 -3.84 3.93
CA GLN A 52 -7.75 -4.33 3.71
C GLN A 52 -7.76 -5.62 2.88
N ILE A 53 -6.97 -5.67 1.83
CA ILE A 53 -6.89 -6.85 0.94
C ILE A 53 -6.32 -8.05 1.71
N LEU A 54 -5.27 -7.86 2.51
CA LEU A 54 -4.68 -8.93 3.29
C LEU A 54 -5.58 -9.37 4.45
N THR A 55 -6.37 -8.48 5.02
CA THR A 55 -7.42 -8.84 5.97
C THR A 55 -8.48 -9.72 5.30
N MET A 56 -8.92 -9.36 4.10
CA MET A 56 -9.84 -10.19 3.30
C MET A 56 -9.23 -11.58 3.02
N ARG A 57 -7.96 -11.63 2.63
CA ARG A 57 -7.26 -12.90 2.39
C ARG A 57 -7.24 -13.80 3.62
N ARG A 58 -7.00 -13.25 4.82
CA ARG A 58 -7.02 -14.02 6.09
C ARG A 58 -8.39 -14.60 6.38
N ILE A 59 -9.44 -13.80 6.22
CA ILE A 59 -10.81 -14.24 6.43
C ILE A 59 -11.20 -15.31 5.40
N GLN A 60 -10.75 -15.16 4.13
CA GLN A 60 -10.93 -16.19 3.10
C GLN A 60 -10.24 -17.50 3.47
N GLN A 61 -8.98 -17.44 3.92
CA GLN A 61 -8.22 -18.64 4.36
C GLN A 61 -8.87 -19.34 5.55
N ALA A 62 -9.67 -18.64 6.34
CA ALA A 62 -10.47 -19.23 7.40
C ALA A 62 -11.78 -19.87 6.90
N GLY A 63 -12.04 -19.89 5.59
CA GLY A 63 -13.17 -20.57 4.97
C GLY A 63 -14.34 -19.67 4.57
N HIS A 64 -14.19 -18.35 4.64
CA HIS A 64 -15.24 -17.39 4.32
C HIS A 64 -15.06 -16.83 2.90
N ARG A 65 -16.12 -16.28 2.32
CA ARG A 65 -16.16 -15.85 0.91
C ARG A 65 -16.02 -14.34 0.78
N PRO A 66 -14.91 -13.82 0.22
CA PRO A 66 -14.73 -12.40 -0.02
C PRO A 66 -15.35 -11.92 -1.32
N LEU A 67 -15.98 -10.75 -1.27
CA LEU A 67 -16.36 -9.95 -2.42
C LEU A 67 -15.47 -8.70 -2.46
N GLY A 68 -14.66 -8.56 -3.50
CA GLY A 68 -13.87 -7.35 -3.75
C GLY A 68 -14.70 -6.37 -4.56
N LEU A 69 -15.16 -5.29 -3.94
CA LEU A 69 -15.93 -4.27 -4.62
C LEU A 69 -15.02 -3.16 -5.14
N VAL A 70 -15.07 -2.90 -6.44
CA VAL A 70 -14.46 -1.71 -7.04
C VAL A 70 -15.51 -0.65 -7.29
N GLY A 71 -15.22 0.57 -6.89
CA GLY A 71 -16.18 1.67 -6.85
C GLY A 71 -16.36 2.39 -8.18
N GLY A 72 -16.85 1.71 -9.22
CA GLY A 72 -17.12 2.34 -10.51
C GLY A 72 -18.17 3.45 -10.47
N ALA A 73 -19.14 3.38 -9.53
CA ALA A 73 -20.11 4.46 -9.26
C ALA A 73 -19.57 5.44 -8.20
N THR A 74 -19.14 4.93 -7.05
CA THR A 74 -18.67 5.76 -5.95
C THR A 74 -17.37 6.51 -6.27
N GLY A 75 -16.55 5.99 -7.16
CA GLY A 75 -15.38 6.68 -7.70
C GLY A 75 -15.71 7.92 -8.55
N LEU A 76 -16.92 7.99 -9.09
CA LEU A 76 -17.43 9.17 -9.80
C LEU A 76 -17.92 10.28 -8.85
N ILE A 77 -18.20 9.94 -7.60
CA ILE A 77 -18.75 10.83 -6.59
C ILE A 77 -17.67 11.31 -5.62
N GLY A 78 -16.96 10.39 -5.01
CA GLY A 78 -15.89 10.61 -4.03
C GLY A 78 -16.37 10.74 -2.58
N ASP A 79 -15.78 9.95 -1.71
CA ASP A 79 -16.01 10.01 -0.26
C ASP A 79 -15.51 11.35 0.30
N PRO A 80 -16.31 12.09 1.09
CA PRO A 80 -15.95 13.39 1.61
C PRO A 80 -14.62 13.38 2.39
N LYS A 81 -13.73 14.32 2.07
CA LYS A 81 -12.53 14.59 2.86
C LYS A 81 -12.82 15.67 3.89
N PRO A 82 -12.21 15.62 5.08
CA PRO A 82 -12.40 16.67 6.09
C PRO A 82 -11.92 18.06 5.68
N THR A 83 -10.99 18.13 4.71
CA THR A 83 -10.22 19.34 4.41
C THR A 83 -10.53 20.01 3.06
N ALA A 84 -11.06 19.26 2.09
CA ALA A 84 -11.25 19.80 0.73
C ALA A 84 -12.31 19.04 -0.06
N GLU A 85 -12.91 19.73 -1.05
CA GLU A 85 -13.78 19.12 -2.06
C GLU A 85 -13.00 18.10 -2.90
N ARG A 86 -13.68 17.03 -3.34
CA ARG A 86 -13.13 16.05 -4.26
C ARG A 86 -13.10 16.60 -5.68
N THR A 87 -12.00 16.36 -6.38
CA THR A 87 -11.95 16.56 -7.82
C THR A 87 -12.67 15.40 -8.50
N LEU A 88 -13.65 15.70 -9.35
CA LEU A 88 -14.37 14.70 -10.13
C LEU A 88 -13.53 14.32 -11.35
N ASN A 89 -13.29 13.01 -11.49
CA ASN A 89 -12.61 12.46 -12.66
C ASN A 89 -13.61 12.11 -13.77
N ALA A 90 -13.15 12.12 -15.03
CA ALA A 90 -13.96 11.70 -16.16
C ALA A 90 -14.42 10.23 -16.03
N PRO A 91 -15.62 9.86 -16.50
CA PRO A 91 -16.11 8.50 -16.42
C PRO A 91 -15.16 7.46 -17.04
N GLU A 92 -14.52 7.79 -18.15
CA GLU A 92 -13.55 6.93 -18.86
C GLU A 92 -12.31 6.67 -18.01
N THR A 93 -11.80 7.69 -17.30
CA THR A 93 -10.67 7.59 -16.38
C THR A 93 -11.02 6.67 -15.20
N VAL A 94 -12.20 6.85 -14.62
CA VAL A 94 -12.66 6.01 -13.50
C VAL A 94 -12.82 4.56 -13.96
N ALA A 95 -13.38 4.31 -15.13
CA ALA A 95 -13.52 2.97 -15.70
C ALA A 95 -12.17 2.28 -15.92
N GLU A 96 -11.18 3.00 -16.44
CA GLU A 96 -9.80 2.51 -16.60
C GLU A 96 -9.19 2.14 -15.23
N TRP A 97 -9.31 3.02 -14.26
CA TRP A 97 -8.76 2.78 -12.92
C TRP A 97 -9.45 1.62 -12.20
N VAL A 98 -10.75 1.42 -12.40
CA VAL A 98 -11.48 0.24 -11.92
C VAL A 98 -10.81 -1.05 -12.38
N GLU A 99 -10.47 -1.16 -13.66
CA GLU A 99 -9.81 -2.35 -14.20
C GLU A 99 -8.38 -2.53 -13.65
N ARG A 100 -7.64 -1.43 -13.45
CA ARG A 100 -6.32 -1.48 -12.81
C ARG A 100 -6.40 -1.98 -11.37
N LEU A 101 -7.33 -1.45 -10.57
CA LEU A 101 -7.54 -1.88 -9.20
C LEU A 101 -7.94 -3.36 -9.12
N ARG A 102 -8.86 -3.77 -9.98
CA ARG A 102 -9.26 -5.19 -10.09
C ARG A 102 -8.06 -6.10 -10.34
N GLY A 103 -7.20 -5.72 -11.27
CA GLY A 103 -5.96 -6.45 -11.59
C GLY A 103 -4.96 -6.52 -10.43
N GLN A 104 -4.98 -5.57 -9.51
CA GLN A 104 -4.12 -5.55 -8.32
C GLN A 104 -4.70 -6.38 -7.16
N ILE A 105 -6.00 -6.44 -7.03
CA ILE A 105 -6.67 -7.21 -5.96
C ILE A 105 -6.69 -8.70 -6.29
N ALA A 106 -6.98 -9.06 -7.54
CA ALA A 106 -7.20 -10.44 -7.96
C ALA A 106 -6.07 -11.41 -7.59
N PRO A 107 -4.77 -11.09 -7.76
CA PRO A 107 -3.68 -12.00 -7.41
C PRO A 107 -3.56 -12.28 -5.90
N LEU A 108 -4.18 -11.45 -5.06
CA LEU A 108 -4.08 -11.54 -3.60
C LEU A 108 -5.22 -12.32 -2.96
N LEU A 109 -6.26 -12.67 -3.72
CA LEU A 109 -7.39 -13.50 -3.31
C LEU A 109 -7.43 -14.80 -4.10
N ASP A 110 -8.14 -15.79 -3.59
CA ASP A 110 -8.36 -17.06 -4.28
C ASP A 110 -9.73 -17.05 -4.99
N PHE A 111 -9.74 -17.32 -6.28
CA PHE A 111 -10.93 -17.34 -7.14
C PHE A 111 -11.42 -18.77 -7.46
N ASP A 112 -10.79 -19.76 -6.84
CA ASP A 112 -11.15 -21.16 -7.00
C ASP A 112 -11.72 -21.74 -5.70
N GLY A 113 -12.40 -22.88 -5.81
CA GLY A 113 -12.89 -23.62 -4.64
C GLY A 113 -14.26 -23.13 -4.10
N PRO A 114 -14.69 -23.70 -2.95
CA PRO A 114 -16.04 -23.50 -2.43
C PRO A 114 -16.31 -22.10 -1.88
N ASN A 115 -15.27 -21.37 -1.46
CA ASN A 115 -15.33 -20.00 -0.96
C ASN A 115 -14.58 -19.02 -1.87
N ALA A 116 -14.61 -19.30 -3.17
CA ALA A 116 -13.98 -18.46 -4.18
C ALA A 116 -14.40 -16.99 -4.07
N ALA A 117 -13.42 -16.09 -4.21
CA ALA A 117 -13.65 -14.66 -4.25
C ALA A 117 -14.47 -14.27 -5.50
N VAL A 118 -15.16 -13.14 -5.41
CA VAL A 118 -15.84 -12.52 -6.56
C VAL A 118 -15.48 -11.05 -6.59
N MET A 119 -15.09 -10.55 -7.77
CA MET A 119 -14.95 -9.10 -8.00
C MET A 119 -16.29 -8.54 -8.46
N VAL A 120 -16.71 -7.45 -7.82
CA VAL A 120 -17.99 -6.77 -8.15
C VAL A 120 -17.73 -5.28 -8.37
N ASN A 121 -18.59 -4.65 -9.16
CA ASN A 121 -18.54 -3.22 -9.46
C ASN A 121 -19.89 -2.60 -9.11
N ASN A 122 -19.91 -1.60 -8.23
CA ASN A 122 -21.16 -0.96 -7.82
C ASN A 122 -21.83 -0.14 -8.92
N LEU A 123 -21.15 0.12 -10.03
CA LEU A 123 -21.77 0.70 -11.22
C LEU A 123 -22.88 -0.20 -11.79
N ASP A 124 -22.73 -1.53 -11.66
CA ASP A 124 -23.67 -2.52 -12.23
C ASP A 124 -25.10 -2.36 -11.69
N TRP A 125 -25.28 -1.93 -10.46
CA TRP A 125 -26.60 -1.69 -9.86
C TRP A 125 -26.95 -0.22 -9.69
N THR A 126 -25.98 0.68 -9.82
CA THR A 126 -26.22 2.11 -9.61
C THR A 126 -26.62 2.82 -10.90
N GLN A 127 -25.96 2.50 -12.02
CA GLN A 127 -26.21 3.20 -13.30
C GLN A 127 -27.62 3.04 -13.86
N GLY A 128 -28.31 1.96 -13.51
CA GLY A 128 -29.68 1.70 -13.95
C GLY A 128 -30.76 2.39 -13.13
N LEU A 129 -30.40 3.02 -12.00
CA LEU A 129 -31.37 3.72 -11.16
C LEU A 129 -31.68 5.11 -11.71
N SER A 130 -32.98 5.42 -11.79
CA SER A 130 -33.41 6.79 -12.02
C SER A 130 -33.17 7.65 -10.77
N ALA A 131 -33.06 8.96 -10.95
CA ALA A 131 -32.95 9.90 -9.81
C ALA A 131 -34.15 9.76 -8.85
N ILE A 132 -35.35 9.51 -9.39
CA ILE A 132 -36.57 9.34 -8.56
C ILE A 132 -36.49 8.07 -7.73
N GLU A 133 -36.09 6.93 -8.33
CA GLU A 133 -35.93 5.67 -7.59
C GLU A 133 -34.88 5.80 -6.49
N PHE A 134 -33.73 6.39 -6.78
CA PHE A 134 -32.68 6.62 -5.79
C PHE A 134 -33.18 7.46 -4.61
N LEU A 135 -33.79 8.61 -4.88
CA LEU A 135 -34.28 9.51 -3.83
C LEU A 135 -35.45 8.93 -3.05
N ARG A 136 -36.42 8.31 -3.75
CA ARG A 136 -37.65 7.80 -3.13
C ARG A 136 -37.45 6.49 -2.39
N ASP A 137 -36.78 5.51 -3.05
CA ASP A 137 -36.79 4.14 -2.55
C ASP A 137 -35.59 3.86 -1.64
N ILE A 138 -34.48 4.54 -1.84
CA ILE A 138 -33.28 4.44 -0.99
C ILE A 138 -33.16 5.63 -0.04
N GLY A 139 -33.23 6.84 -0.57
CA GLY A 139 -33.05 8.09 0.19
C GLY A 139 -33.97 8.23 1.40
N LYS A 140 -35.23 7.74 1.32
CA LYS A 140 -36.19 7.80 2.42
C LYS A 140 -35.73 7.10 3.70
N HIS A 141 -34.80 6.16 3.61
CA HIS A 141 -34.27 5.42 4.75
C HIS A 141 -33.14 6.14 5.48
N PHE A 142 -32.60 7.21 4.89
CA PHE A 142 -31.51 8.00 5.45
C PHE A 142 -32.05 9.26 6.15
N ARG A 143 -31.55 9.56 7.35
CA ARG A 143 -31.92 10.75 8.11
C ARG A 143 -30.81 11.78 8.03
N VAL A 144 -31.12 12.97 7.52
CA VAL A 144 -30.17 14.05 7.30
C VAL A 144 -29.40 14.41 8.58
N ASN A 145 -30.09 14.48 9.73
CA ASN A 145 -29.45 14.76 11.01
C ASN A 145 -28.39 13.71 11.42
N LYS A 146 -28.59 12.45 11.07
CA LYS A 146 -27.58 11.40 11.27
C LYS A 146 -26.42 11.51 10.27
N MET A 147 -26.73 11.88 9.04
CA MET A 147 -25.74 12.06 8.00
C MET A 147 -24.81 13.25 8.30
N ILE A 148 -25.35 14.34 8.79
CA ILE A 148 -24.62 15.55 9.20
C ILE A 148 -23.68 15.28 10.39
N ALA A 149 -24.06 14.37 11.28
CA ALA A 149 -23.29 14.06 12.49
C ALA A 149 -21.97 13.30 12.21
N LYS A 150 -21.76 12.79 10.98
CA LYS A 150 -20.50 12.14 10.61
C LYS A 150 -19.35 13.14 10.61
N GLU A 151 -18.20 12.74 11.15
CA GLU A 151 -17.06 13.63 11.40
C GLU A 151 -16.61 14.39 10.14
N ALA A 152 -16.40 13.70 9.03
CA ALA A 152 -15.96 14.34 7.79
C ALA A 152 -17.00 15.35 7.26
N VAL A 153 -18.28 14.99 7.31
CA VAL A 153 -19.39 15.86 6.89
C VAL A 153 -19.51 17.06 7.82
N SER A 154 -19.50 16.85 9.13
CA SER A 154 -19.59 17.92 10.14
C SER A 154 -18.45 18.93 10.01
N ARG A 155 -17.22 18.46 9.81
CA ARG A 155 -16.06 19.33 9.58
C ARG A 155 -16.23 20.20 8.34
N ARG A 156 -16.72 19.61 7.24
CA ARG A 156 -16.96 20.34 5.99
C ARG A 156 -18.09 21.33 6.08
N LEU A 157 -19.18 21.00 6.75
CA LEU A 157 -20.30 21.93 7.01
C LEU A 157 -19.88 23.16 7.81
N ASN A 158 -18.92 23.00 8.72
CA ASN A 158 -18.40 24.10 9.53
C ASN A 158 -17.22 24.84 8.87
N SER A 159 -16.84 24.49 7.64
CA SER A 159 -15.83 25.19 6.86
C SER A 159 -16.46 26.22 5.93
N ASP A 160 -15.70 27.24 5.53
CA ASP A 160 -16.17 28.28 4.61
C ASP A 160 -16.57 27.73 3.23
N ALA A 161 -15.94 26.64 2.81
CA ALA A 161 -16.22 25.99 1.52
C ALA A 161 -17.50 25.14 1.53
N GLY A 162 -17.93 24.67 2.71
CA GLY A 162 -19.07 23.78 2.83
C GLY A 162 -18.82 22.39 2.20
N ILE A 163 -19.91 21.68 1.90
CA ILE A 163 -19.88 20.36 1.26
C ILE A 163 -20.91 20.35 0.11
N SER A 164 -20.51 19.82 -1.05
CA SER A 164 -21.46 19.62 -2.14
C SER A 164 -22.47 18.52 -1.82
N TYR A 165 -23.66 18.61 -2.42
CA TYR A 165 -24.64 17.52 -2.31
C TYR A 165 -24.09 16.21 -2.87
N THR A 166 -23.26 16.29 -3.91
CA THR A 166 -22.59 15.13 -4.52
C THR A 166 -21.80 14.35 -3.45
N GLU A 167 -20.85 15.00 -2.78
CA GLU A 167 -20.08 14.36 -1.71
C GLU A 167 -20.94 13.94 -0.52
N PHE A 168 -21.92 14.76 -0.15
CA PHE A 168 -22.85 14.46 0.94
C PHE A 168 -23.65 13.18 0.70
N SER A 169 -24.01 12.90 -0.55
CA SER A 169 -24.77 11.70 -0.95
C SER A 169 -23.96 10.41 -0.96
N TYR A 170 -22.64 10.47 -0.86
CA TYR A 170 -21.74 9.29 -0.96
C TYR A 170 -22.14 8.18 0.00
N GLN A 171 -22.43 8.50 1.24
CA GLN A 171 -22.80 7.51 2.25
C GLN A 171 -24.09 6.73 1.93
N ILE A 172 -24.99 7.31 1.14
CA ILE A 172 -26.21 6.63 0.66
C ILE A 172 -25.81 5.55 -0.35
N LEU A 173 -24.90 5.87 -1.26
CA LEU A 173 -24.38 4.94 -2.28
C LEU A 173 -23.68 3.74 -1.63
N GLN A 174 -22.81 3.97 -0.68
CA GLN A 174 -22.11 2.89 0.01
C GLN A 174 -23.05 2.04 0.86
N GLY A 175 -24.05 2.66 1.51
CA GLY A 175 -25.09 1.91 2.21
C GLY A 175 -25.90 1.03 1.27
N MET A 176 -26.25 1.55 0.11
CA MET A 176 -26.95 0.79 -0.95
C MET A 176 -26.10 -0.38 -1.48
N ASP A 177 -24.79 -0.21 -1.60
CA ASP A 177 -23.87 -1.29 -1.99
C ASP A 177 -24.02 -2.50 -1.07
N PHE A 178 -24.02 -2.29 0.24
CA PHE A 178 -24.18 -3.40 1.18
C PHE A 178 -25.54 -4.09 1.03
N LEU A 179 -26.62 -3.34 0.87
CA LEU A 179 -27.96 -3.90 0.64
C LEU A 179 -28.01 -4.74 -0.65
N GLU A 180 -27.43 -4.24 -1.74
CA GLU A 180 -27.38 -4.95 -3.02
C GLU A 180 -26.54 -6.23 -2.92
N LEU A 181 -25.41 -6.18 -2.25
CA LEU A 181 -24.56 -7.37 -2.02
C LEU A 181 -25.25 -8.38 -1.09
N TYR A 182 -25.99 -7.92 -0.08
CA TYR A 182 -26.80 -8.79 0.74
C TYR A 182 -27.85 -9.53 -0.11
N ARG A 183 -28.58 -8.81 -0.94
CA ARG A 183 -29.63 -9.38 -1.78
C ARG A 183 -29.09 -10.30 -2.87
N ARG A 184 -27.98 -9.94 -3.50
CA ARG A 184 -27.41 -10.68 -4.64
C ARG A 184 -26.52 -11.86 -4.24
N TYR A 185 -25.78 -11.74 -3.15
CA TYR A 185 -24.76 -12.70 -2.75
C TYR A 185 -24.93 -13.26 -1.35
N GLY A 186 -25.92 -12.84 -0.60
CA GLY A 186 -26.07 -13.20 0.82
C GLY A 186 -24.94 -12.61 1.68
N CYS A 187 -24.39 -11.47 1.30
CA CYS A 187 -23.31 -10.80 2.00
C CYS A 187 -23.82 -10.23 3.34
N THR A 188 -23.25 -10.66 4.44
CA THR A 188 -23.69 -10.30 5.80
C THR A 188 -22.65 -9.56 6.63
N LEU A 189 -21.44 -9.35 6.10
CA LEU A 189 -20.36 -8.64 6.75
C LEU A 189 -19.72 -7.65 5.80
N GLN A 190 -19.52 -6.43 6.26
CA GLN A 190 -18.69 -5.42 5.59
C GLN A 190 -17.43 -5.15 6.40
N THR A 191 -16.27 -5.12 5.72
CA THR A 191 -15.00 -4.74 6.33
C THR A 191 -14.47 -3.45 5.71
N GLY A 192 -13.68 -2.70 6.47
CA GLY A 192 -13.06 -1.47 6.01
C GLY A 192 -12.17 -0.85 7.07
N GLY A 193 -11.53 0.28 6.77
CA GLY A 193 -10.78 1.04 7.76
C GLY A 193 -11.70 1.67 8.81
N SER A 194 -11.20 1.90 10.01
CA SER A 194 -11.97 2.52 11.09
C SER A 194 -12.41 3.95 10.78
N ASP A 195 -11.71 4.64 9.89
CA ASP A 195 -12.10 5.95 9.34
C ASP A 195 -13.39 5.88 8.51
N GLN A 196 -13.72 4.71 7.98
CA GLN A 196 -14.92 4.42 7.20
C GLN A 196 -16.11 3.96 8.07
N TRP A 197 -15.99 3.95 9.40
CA TRP A 197 -17.00 3.38 10.30
C TRP A 197 -18.40 3.95 10.09
N GLY A 198 -18.49 5.26 9.86
CA GLY A 198 -19.76 5.91 9.57
C GLY A 198 -20.42 5.41 8.28
N ASN A 199 -19.62 5.12 7.24
CA ASN A 199 -20.13 4.55 5.99
C ASN A 199 -20.49 3.08 6.15
N LEU A 200 -19.69 2.29 6.89
CA LEU A 200 -19.95 0.89 7.18
C LEU A 200 -21.27 0.72 7.93
N THR A 201 -21.50 1.50 8.97
CA THR A 201 -22.74 1.44 9.78
C THR A 201 -23.96 1.99 9.04
N SER A 202 -23.80 2.87 8.06
CA SER A 202 -24.90 3.27 7.18
C SER A 202 -25.48 2.10 6.42
N GLY A 203 -24.66 1.16 5.97
CA GLY A 203 -25.09 -0.06 5.30
C GLY A 203 -25.84 -0.99 6.23
N THR A 204 -25.33 -1.23 7.44
CA THR A 204 -26.04 -2.05 8.45
C THR A 204 -27.38 -1.44 8.82
N ASP A 205 -27.46 -0.13 9.04
CA ASP A 205 -28.70 0.58 9.36
C ASP A 205 -29.71 0.49 8.21
N LEU A 206 -29.29 0.63 6.96
CA LEU A 206 -30.15 0.51 5.81
C LEU A 206 -30.77 -0.89 5.71
N ILE A 207 -29.95 -1.92 5.84
CA ILE A 207 -30.39 -3.32 5.75
C ILE A 207 -31.40 -3.62 6.85
N HIS A 208 -31.14 -3.22 8.09
CA HIS A 208 -32.08 -3.41 9.21
C HIS A 208 -33.45 -2.76 8.98
N ARG A 209 -33.51 -1.67 8.20
CA ARG A 209 -34.76 -0.98 7.90
C ARG A 209 -35.52 -1.62 6.75
N VAL A 210 -34.81 -2.16 5.78
CA VAL A 210 -35.38 -2.71 4.54
C VAL A 210 -35.66 -4.20 4.67
N GLU A 211 -34.76 -4.92 5.36
CA GLU A 211 -34.81 -6.36 5.61
C GLU A 211 -34.77 -6.61 7.13
N PRO A 212 -35.90 -6.47 7.85
CA PRO A 212 -35.90 -6.47 9.33
C PRO A 212 -35.38 -7.76 9.96
N ASP A 213 -35.46 -8.89 9.27
CA ASP A 213 -34.99 -10.20 9.75
C ASP A 213 -33.51 -10.46 9.44
N ALA A 214 -32.85 -9.56 8.69
CA ALA A 214 -31.44 -9.71 8.35
C ALA A 214 -30.53 -9.44 9.54
N VAL A 215 -29.54 -10.31 9.74
CA VAL A 215 -28.48 -10.12 10.71
C VAL A 215 -27.19 -9.83 9.97
N VAL A 216 -26.72 -8.59 10.06
CA VAL A 216 -25.54 -8.11 9.35
C VAL A 216 -24.55 -7.45 10.30
N HIS A 217 -23.27 -7.46 9.90
CA HIS A 217 -22.16 -7.02 10.72
C HIS A 217 -21.26 -6.05 9.96
N ALA A 218 -20.51 -5.26 10.71
CA ALA A 218 -19.41 -4.44 10.22
C ALA A 218 -18.17 -4.62 11.09
N LEU A 219 -17.02 -4.60 10.47
CA LEU A 219 -15.73 -4.74 11.11
C LEU A 219 -14.77 -3.66 10.59
N GLY A 220 -14.23 -2.85 11.48
CA GLY A 220 -13.29 -1.78 11.18
C GLY A 220 -11.87 -2.14 11.60
N THR A 221 -10.92 -2.09 10.67
CA THR A 221 -9.49 -2.22 10.95
C THR A 221 -8.91 -0.89 11.42
N PRO A 222 -7.88 -0.89 12.29
CA PRO A 222 -7.26 0.34 12.73
C PRO A 222 -6.49 1.03 11.58
N LEU A 223 -6.41 2.35 11.67
CA LEU A 223 -5.45 3.10 10.86
C LEU A 223 -4.04 2.80 11.38
N ILE A 224 -3.13 2.49 10.46
CA ILE A 224 -1.75 2.21 10.82
C ILE A 224 -1.01 3.54 11.01
N THR A 225 -0.33 3.66 12.15
CA THR A 225 0.52 4.79 12.50
C THR A 225 1.96 4.35 12.61
N LYS A 226 2.90 5.25 12.33
CA LYS A 226 4.34 5.05 12.54
C LYS A 226 4.78 5.69 13.84
N ALA A 227 5.77 5.08 14.49
CA ALA A 227 6.29 5.54 15.79
C ALA A 227 6.90 6.95 15.75
N ASP A 228 7.39 7.39 14.57
CA ASP A 228 7.91 8.73 14.33
C ASP A 228 6.82 9.80 14.09
N GLY A 229 5.55 9.41 14.11
CA GLY A 229 4.41 10.29 13.88
C GLY A 229 4.11 10.60 12.40
N THR A 230 4.90 10.09 11.47
CA THR A 230 4.63 10.24 10.05
C THR A 230 3.53 9.28 9.59
N LYS A 231 2.92 9.58 8.43
CA LYS A 231 1.85 8.74 7.88
C LYS A 231 2.42 7.43 7.33
N PHE A 232 1.79 6.32 7.71
CA PHE A 232 2.10 5.02 7.11
C PHE A 232 1.84 5.02 5.60
N GLY A 233 2.70 4.30 4.87
CA GLY A 233 2.58 4.16 3.41
C GLY A 233 3.01 5.38 2.62
N LYS A 234 3.69 6.33 3.27
CA LYS A 234 4.32 7.49 2.62
C LYS A 234 5.81 7.56 2.98
N THR A 235 6.60 8.00 2.00
CA THR A 235 8.01 8.33 2.15
C THR A 235 8.22 9.80 1.77
N GLU A 236 9.44 10.29 1.81
CA GLU A 236 9.79 11.62 1.28
C GLU A 236 9.43 11.75 -0.21
N SER A 237 9.50 10.64 -0.95
CA SER A 237 9.12 10.57 -2.37
C SER A 237 7.60 10.49 -2.61
N GLY A 238 6.79 10.41 -1.56
CA GLY A 238 5.34 10.37 -1.63
C GLY A 238 4.70 9.03 -1.24
N THR A 239 3.56 8.73 -1.82
CA THR A 239 2.80 7.50 -1.55
C THR A 239 3.51 6.26 -2.11
N VAL A 240 3.49 5.16 -1.34
CA VAL A 240 3.96 3.85 -1.79
C VAL A 240 2.79 3.10 -2.44
N TRP A 241 2.90 2.94 -3.75
CA TRP A 241 1.88 2.32 -4.60
C TRP A 241 2.13 0.83 -4.80
N LEU A 242 1.09 0.07 -5.11
CA LEU A 242 1.20 -1.34 -5.48
C LEU A 242 1.60 -1.54 -6.95
N ASP A 243 1.33 -0.56 -7.81
CA ASP A 243 1.74 -0.57 -9.22
C ASP A 243 3.26 -0.42 -9.33
N PRO A 244 3.98 -1.36 -9.97
CA PRO A 244 5.43 -1.31 -10.13
C PRO A 244 5.92 -0.16 -11.02
N GLU A 245 5.05 0.45 -11.83
CA GLU A 245 5.38 1.65 -12.61
C GLU A 245 5.31 2.94 -11.77
N MET A 246 4.55 2.94 -10.67
CA MET A 246 4.40 4.10 -9.78
C MET A 246 5.34 4.03 -8.56
N THR A 247 5.53 2.84 -8.01
CA THR A 247 6.55 2.54 -6.99
C THR A 247 7.25 1.26 -7.41
N THR A 248 8.52 1.36 -7.73
CA THR A 248 9.29 0.20 -8.22
C THR A 248 9.37 -0.90 -7.17
N PRO A 249 9.53 -2.18 -7.56
CA PRO A 249 9.75 -3.27 -6.60
C PRO A 249 10.92 -3.00 -5.65
N TYR A 250 11.99 -2.34 -6.12
CA TYR A 250 13.10 -1.94 -5.28
C TYR A 250 12.68 -0.91 -4.21
N ALA A 251 11.99 0.15 -4.58
CA ALA A 251 11.49 1.17 -3.65
C ALA A 251 10.45 0.57 -2.67
N PHE A 252 9.59 -0.33 -3.13
CA PHE A 252 8.66 -1.08 -2.31
C PHE A 252 9.38 -1.94 -1.25
N TYR A 253 10.42 -2.66 -1.66
CA TYR A 253 11.26 -3.44 -0.76
C TYR A 253 11.98 -2.54 0.27
N GLN A 254 12.52 -1.40 -0.17
CA GLN A 254 13.22 -0.45 0.69
C GLN A 254 12.30 0.15 1.78
N PHE A 255 11.03 0.36 1.47
CA PHE A 255 10.06 0.82 2.48
C PHE A 255 10.01 -0.13 3.69
N TRP A 256 9.96 -1.43 3.44
CA TRP A 256 9.89 -2.44 4.50
C TRP A 256 11.22 -2.71 5.19
N ILE A 257 12.31 -2.79 4.42
CA ILE A 257 13.65 -3.02 5.00
C ILE A 257 14.09 -1.88 5.91
N ASN A 258 13.60 -0.67 5.67
CA ASN A 258 13.89 0.53 6.46
C ASN A 258 12.88 0.79 7.59
N ALA A 259 11.94 -0.11 7.83
CA ALA A 259 11.01 0.03 8.94
C ALA A 259 11.73 0.22 10.29
N ASP A 260 11.21 1.13 11.11
CA ASP A 260 11.72 1.38 12.45
C ASP A 260 11.55 0.12 13.32
N ASP A 261 12.53 -0.16 14.17
CA ASP A 261 12.47 -1.31 15.10
C ASP A 261 11.25 -1.24 16.03
N ARG A 262 10.75 -0.03 16.32
CA ARG A 262 9.52 0.19 17.11
C ARG A 262 8.23 -0.18 16.36
N ASP A 263 8.28 -0.23 15.05
CA ASP A 263 7.11 -0.49 14.19
C ASP A 263 7.09 -1.90 13.61
N VAL A 264 8.23 -2.52 13.40
CA VAL A 264 8.35 -3.76 12.62
C VAL A 264 7.55 -4.92 13.20
N ALA A 265 7.46 -5.04 14.52
CA ALA A 265 6.64 -6.06 15.18
C ALA A 265 5.15 -5.90 14.83
N LYS A 266 4.64 -4.67 14.90
CA LYS A 266 3.28 -4.34 14.50
C LYS A 266 3.03 -4.65 13.01
N PHE A 267 3.96 -4.27 12.15
CA PHE A 267 3.84 -4.54 10.71
C PHE A 267 3.88 -6.04 10.39
N LEU A 268 4.71 -6.82 11.08
CA LEU A 268 4.70 -8.28 10.95
C LEU A 268 3.34 -8.88 11.29
N ARG A 269 2.75 -8.48 12.40
CA ARG A 269 1.43 -8.97 12.81
C ARG A 269 0.35 -8.63 11.79
N ILE A 270 0.34 -7.41 11.29
CA ILE A 270 -0.66 -6.92 10.34
C ILE A 270 -0.50 -7.57 8.95
N PHE A 271 0.71 -7.58 8.41
CA PHE A 271 0.95 -7.90 7.00
C PHE A 271 1.45 -9.32 6.74
N SER A 272 2.19 -9.94 7.66
CA SER A 272 2.79 -11.24 7.43
C SER A 272 1.79 -12.39 7.57
N PHE A 273 1.97 -13.43 6.75
CA PHE A 273 1.24 -14.70 6.83
C PHE A 273 2.03 -15.79 7.54
N ARG A 274 3.13 -15.44 8.21
CA ARG A 274 3.90 -16.35 9.06
C ARG A 274 3.08 -16.77 10.29
N SER A 275 3.46 -17.90 10.89
CA SER A 275 2.84 -18.36 12.14
C SER A 275 3.10 -17.38 13.30
N HIS A 276 2.33 -17.52 14.37
CA HIS A 276 2.55 -16.74 15.60
C HIS A 276 3.97 -16.95 16.12
N GLU A 277 4.43 -18.19 16.18
CA GLU A 277 5.75 -18.57 16.68
C GLU A 277 6.89 -17.95 15.84
N GLU A 278 6.74 -17.96 14.52
CA GLU A 278 7.70 -17.30 13.60
C GLU A 278 7.74 -15.78 13.79
N ILE A 279 6.58 -15.15 13.98
CA ILE A 279 6.50 -13.71 14.22
C ILE A 279 7.08 -13.35 15.58
N GLU A 280 6.73 -14.09 16.64
CA GLU A 280 7.26 -13.88 17.99
C GLU A 280 8.77 -14.07 18.05
N GLU A 281 9.32 -15.03 17.30
CA GLU A 281 10.77 -15.19 17.17
C GLU A 281 11.43 -13.99 16.48
N LEU A 282 10.81 -13.43 15.42
CA LEU A 282 11.31 -12.22 14.77
C LEU A 282 11.21 -10.99 15.68
N GLU A 283 10.17 -10.89 16.50
CA GLU A 283 10.04 -9.85 17.53
C GLU A 283 11.17 -9.96 18.56
N ARG A 284 11.43 -11.18 19.06
CA ARG A 284 12.52 -11.45 20.00
C ARG A 284 13.89 -11.10 19.40
N LEU A 285 14.15 -11.46 18.15
CA LEU A 285 15.40 -11.11 17.45
C LEU A 285 15.56 -9.61 17.26
N THR A 286 14.48 -8.87 17.11
CA THR A 286 14.50 -7.41 17.00
C THR A 286 14.93 -6.77 18.33
N GLU A 287 14.48 -7.31 19.46
CA GLU A 287 14.89 -6.85 20.80
C GLU A 287 16.35 -7.21 21.12
N GLU A 288 16.75 -8.44 20.85
CA GLU A 288 18.08 -8.95 21.22
C GLU A 288 19.19 -8.50 20.26
N ARG A 289 18.91 -8.40 18.96
CA ARG A 289 19.88 -8.12 17.91
C ARG A 289 19.32 -7.18 16.83
N PRO A 290 18.89 -5.97 17.16
CA PRO A 290 18.25 -5.04 16.22
C PRO A 290 19.12 -4.74 14.99
N GLN A 291 20.45 -4.71 15.16
CA GLN A 291 21.38 -4.48 14.04
C GLN A 291 21.35 -5.56 12.95
N ALA A 292 20.87 -6.76 13.26
CA ALA A 292 20.71 -7.84 12.30
C ALA A 292 19.54 -7.58 11.35
N ARG A 293 18.56 -6.77 11.75
CA ARG A 293 17.35 -6.41 11.00
C ARG A 293 16.61 -7.62 10.41
N ALA A 294 16.56 -8.71 11.18
CA ALA A 294 15.98 -9.98 10.73
C ALA A 294 14.49 -9.83 10.42
N ALA A 295 13.75 -9.14 11.28
CA ALA A 295 12.32 -8.88 11.10
C ALA A 295 12.03 -8.04 9.85
N GLN A 296 12.78 -6.96 9.63
CA GLN A 296 12.63 -6.12 8.45
C GLN A 296 12.93 -6.88 7.16
N ARG A 297 13.99 -7.71 7.15
CA ARG A 297 14.29 -8.56 5.98
C ARG A 297 13.19 -9.55 5.69
N ALA A 298 12.73 -10.28 6.71
CA ALA A 298 11.64 -11.24 6.54
C ALA A 298 10.38 -10.58 5.98
N LEU A 299 10.00 -9.42 6.52
CA LEU A 299 8.84 -8.66 6.08
C LEU A 299 9.00 -8.13 4.64
N ALA A 300 10.15 -7.53 4.32
CA ALA A 300 10.43 -7.00 2.98
C ALA A 300 10.42 -8.09 1.91
N GLU A 301 11.05 -9.23 2.16
CA GLU A 301 11.07 -10.37 1.24
C GLU A 301 9.68 -10.95 1.04
N GLU A 302 8.92 -11.16 2.11
CA GLU A 302 7.56 -11.70 2.04
C GLU A 302 6.61 -10.79 1.27
N LEU A 303 6.56 -9.51 1.62
CA LEU A 303 5.60 -8.58 1.01
C LEU A 303 5.97 -8.21 -0.42
N THR A 304 7.25 -8.07 -0.74
CA THR A 304 7.69 -7.84 -2.11
C THR A 304 7.36 -9.05 -2.99
N THR A 305 7.55 -10.26 -2.48
CA THR A 305 7.19 -11.49 -3.18
C THR A 305 5.68 -11.61 -3.38
N LEU A 306 4.90 -11.27 -2.37
CA LEU A 306 3.45 -11.32 -2.43
C LEU A 306 2.87 -10.35 -3.48
N VAL A 307 3.41 -9.14 -3.56
CA VAL A 307 2.88 -8.08 -4.44
C VAL A 307 3.53 -8.09 -5.83
N HIS A 308 4.83 -8.34 -5.91
CA HIS A 308 5.61 -8.20 -7.15
C HIS A 308 6.18 -9.51 -7.69
N GLY A 309 6.07 -10.61 -6.95
CA GLY A 309 6.55 -11.93 -7.35
C GLY A 309 7.98 -12.25 -6.92
N ALA A 310 8.29 -13.54 -6.91
CA ALA A 310 9.57 -14.07 -6.43
C ALA A 310 10.76 -13.62 -7.29
N GLU A 311 10.57 -13.51 -8.61
CA GLU A 311 11.61 -13.08 -9.55
C GLU A 311 12.04 -11.63 -9.26
N GLN A 312 11.09 -10.72 -9.09
CA GLN A 312 11.37 -9.31 -8.75
C GLN A 312 12.03 -9.19 -7.38
N THR A 313 11.61 -9.99 -6.40
CA THR A 313 12.24 -10.01 -5.08
C THR A 313 13.70 -10.45 -5.15
N ALA A 314 14.00 -11.51 -5.90
CA ALA A 314 15.36 -11.98 -6.11
C ALA A 314 16.24 -10.90 -6.79
N ALA A 315 15.71 -10.22 -7.82
CA ALA A 315 16.39 -9.13 -8.49
C ALA A 315 16.70 -7.95 -7.56
N VAL A 316 15.74 -7.56 -6.72
CA VAL A 316 15.90 -6.49 -5.74
C VAL A 316 16.96 -6.84 -4.69
N ILE A 317 16.96 -8.07 -4.17
CA ILE A 317 17.95 -8.54 -3.20
C ILE A 317 19.35 -8.55 -3.82
N ALA A 318 19.46 -9.05 -5.06
CA ALA A 318 20.73 -9.04 -5.78
C ALA A 318 21.26 -7.61 -6.02
N ALA A 319 20.39 -6.67 -6.40
CA ALA A 319 20.73 -5.26 -6.56
C ALA A 319 21.20 -4.64 -5.24
N SER A 320 20.51 -4.86 -4.15
CA SER A 320 20.89 -4.37 -2.83
C SER A 320 22.26 -4.88 -2.39
N LYS A 321 22.57 -6.16 -2.63
CA LYS A 321 23.88 -6.74 -2.33
C LYS A 321 24.96 -6.17 -3.21
N ALA A 322 24.72 -6.07 -4.52
CA ALA A 322 25.69 -5.58 -5.49
C ALA A 322 26.09 -4.12 -5.24
N LEU A 323 25.14 -3.26 -4.87
CA LEU A 323 25.41 -1.86 -4.53
C LEU A 323 26.40 -1.70 -3.37
N PHE A 324 26.40 -2.64 -2.42
CA PHE A 324 27.32 -2.64 -1.29
C PHE A 324 28.56 -3.53 -1.48
N GLY A 325 28.86 -3.91 -2.69
CA GLY A 325 30.07 -4.67 -3.02
C GLY A 325 30.01 -6.17 -2.77
N GLN A 326 28.79 -6.72 -2.64
CA GLN A 326 28.57 -8.15 -2.41
C GLN A 326 27.93 -8.85 -3.62
N GLY A 327 28.22 -8.38 -4.83
CA GLY A 327 27.71 -8.91 -6.08
C GLY A 327 28.21 -8.12 -7.28
N GLU A 328 27.87 -8.57 -8.48
CA GLU A 328 28.28 -7.96 -9.74
C GLU A 328 27.22 -6.96 -10.23
N LEU A 329 27.55 -5.68 -10.20
CA LEU A 329 26.68 -4.62 -10.68
C LEU A 329 26.33 -4.77 -12.18
N ALA A 330 27.27 -5.27 -12.97
CA ALA A 330 27.09 -5.47 -14.42
C ALA A 330 26.08 -6.58 -14.76
N GLU A 331 25.76 -7.47 -13.83
CA GLU A 331 24.80 -8.56 -14.01
C GLU A 331 23.36 -8.14 -13.70
N LEU A 332 23.16 -6.94 -13.13
CA LEU A 332 21.84 -6.42 -12.82
C LEU A 332 21.12 -5.98 -14.11
N ASP A 333 19.83 -6.27 -14.20
CA ASP A 333 19.02 -5.70 -15.27
C ASP A 333 18.94 -4.17 -15.14
N GLY A 334 18.92 -3.47 -16.28
CA GLY A 334 19.00 -2.01 -16.31
C GLY A 334 17.85 -1.32 -15.58
N ARG A 335 16.65 -1.91 -15.56
CA ARG A 335 15.48 -1.37 -14.86
C ARG A 335 15.64 -1.44 -13.34
N THR A 336 16.05 -2.58 -12.82
CA THR A 336 16.32 -2.75 -11.39
C THR A 336 17.49 -1.87 -10.95
N LEU A 337 18.55 -1.79 -11.72
CA LEU A 337 19.69 -0.91 -11.46
C LEU A 337 19.27 0.57 -11.42
N ALA A 338 18.56 1.05 -12.43
CA ALA A 338 18.07 2.43 -12.47
C ALA A 338 17.16 2.75 -11.28
N SER A 339 16.26 1.84 -10.92
CA SER A 339 15.40 1.98 -9.76
C SER A 339 16.19 2.08 -8.45
N ALA A 340 17.17 1.20 -8.26
CA ALA A 340 18.02 1.21 -7.08
C ALA A 340 18.84 2.50 -6.97
N LEU A 341 19.37 2.99 -8.09
CA LEU A 341 20.20 4.19 -8.14
C LEU A 341 19.38 5.49 -7.99
N SER A 342 18.10 5.48 -8.31
CA SER A 342 17.22 6.61 -8.05
C SER A 342 16.95 6.85 -6.56
N GLU A 343 17.12 5.84 -5.72
CA GLU A 343 16.94 5.91 -4.26
C GLU A 343 18.19 6.40 -3.51
N VAL A 344 19.32 6.56 -4.19
CA VAL A 344 20.56 7.12 -3.61
C VAL A 344 20.81 8.54 -4.11
N PRO A 345 21.61 9.37 -3.41
CA PRO A 345 22.01 10.67 -3.94
C PRO A 345 22.60 10.53 -5.34
N HIS A 346 22.13 11.29 -6.30
CA HIS A 346 22.60 11.20 -7.68
C HIS A 346 22.62 12.56 -8.38
N ILE A 347 23.45 12.66 -9.40
CA ILE A 347 23.54 13.81 -10.31
C ILE A 347 23.42 13.35 -11.75
N GLN A 348 22.99 14.26 -12.60
CA GLN A 348 22.99 14.09 -14.05
C GLN A 348 24.13 14.89 -14.67
N VAL A 349 24.88 14.27 -15.56
CA VAL A 349 25.97 14.91 -16.31
C VAL A 349 25.83 14.63 -17.80
N ALA A 350 26.26 15.57 -18.62
CA ALA A 350 26.28 15.37 -20.08
C ALA A 350 27.52 14.52 -20.50
N GLU A 351 28.63 14.68 -19.79
CA GLU A 351 29.89 14.00 -20.05
C GLU A 351 30.53 13.53 -18.75
N LEU A 352 31.24 12.42 -18.83
CA LEU A 352 32.05 11.92 -17.73
C LEU A 352 33.34 12.71 -17.58
N GLY A 353 33.83 12.80 -16.35
CA GLY A 353 35.03 13.54 -16.01
C GLY A 353 35.88 12.85 -14.97
N SER A 354 36.70 13.65 -14.29
CA SER A 354 37.52 13.19 -13.18
C SER A 354 36.69 12.57 -12.06
N VAL A 355 37.09 11.39 -11.59
CA VAL A 355 36.44 10.71 -10.46
C VAL A 355 36.41 11.61 -9.20
N VAL A 356 37.47 12.36 -8.96
CA VAL A 356 37.56 13.32 -7.86
C VAL A 356 36.48 14.40 -7.97
N ASP A 357 36.26 14.91 -9.16
CA ASP A 357 35.22 15.92 -9.41
C ASP A 357 33.81 15.34 -9.19
N LEU A 358 33.54 14.17 -9.73
CA LEU A 358 32.25 13.48 -9.55
C LEU A 358 31.93 13.18 -8.08
N PHE A 359 32.92 12.75 -7.28
CA PHE A 359 32.76 12.54 -5.85
C PHE A 359 32.36 13.82 -5.09
N ALA A 360 32.94 14.95 -5.46
CA ALA A 360 32.61 16.24 -4.86
C ALA A 360 31.26 16.78 -5.33
N GLU A 361 30.97 16.67 -6.63
CA GLU A 361 29.73 17.17 -7.24
C GLU A 361 28.50 16.41 -6.73
N VAL A 362 28.58 15.10 -6.56
CA VAL A 362 27.47 14.30 -6.01
C VAL A 362 27.32 14.41 -4.48
N GLY A 363 28.24 15.09 -3.82
CA GLY A 363 28.18 15.31 -2.38
C GLY A 363 28.67 14.16 -1.51
N LEU A 364 29.37 13.15 -2.06
CA LEU A 364 30.00 12.09 -1.26
C LEU A 364 31.12 12.63 -0.37
N VAL A 365 31.72 13.72 -0.76
CA VAL A 365 32.75 14.45 -0.02
C VAL A 365 32.52 15.96 -0.15
N ALA A 366 33.04 16.73 0.80
CA ALA A 366 32.80 18.17 0.86
C ALA A 366 33.59 18.98 -0.19
N SER A 367 34.66 18.41 -0.76
CA SER A 367 35.55 19.10 -1.71
C SER A 367 36.40 18.13 -2.52
N LYS A 368 36.98 18.63 -3.63
CA LYS A 368 37.94 17.88 -4.45
C LYS A 368 39.18 17.43 -3.66
N SER A 369 39.64 18.26 -2.68
CA SER A 369 40.75 17.89 -1.80
C SER A 369 40.38 16.73 -0.88
N ALA A 370 39.16 16.71 -0.37
CA ALA A 370 38.64 15.60 0.41
C ALA A 370 38.47 14.33 -0.45
N ALA A 371 38.08 14.46 -1.72
CA ALA A 371 38.02 13.36 -2.67
C ALA A 371 39.39 12.72 -2.90
N ARG A 372 40.44 13.54 -3.16
CA ARG A 372 41.82 13.06 -3.33
C ARG A 372 42.31 12.33 -2.08
N ARG A 373 42.02 12.84 -0.90
CA ARG A 373 42.33 12.16 0.35
C ARG A 373 41.65 10.81 0.45
N THR A 374 40.36 10.74 0.10
CA THR A 374 39.59 9.48 0.11
C THR A 374 40.20 8.44 -0.85
N VAL A 375 40.68 8.86 -2.01
CA VAL A 375 41.41 7.99 -2.95
C VAL A 375 42.73 7.49 -2.32
N LYS A 376 43.54 8.37 -1.75
CA LYS A 376 44.80 8.00 -1.07
C LYS A 376 44.61 7.02 0.07
N GLU A 377 43.55 7.21 0.84
CA GLU A 377 43.22 6.35 1.99
C GLU A 377 42.57 5.01 1.52
N GLY A 378 42.32 4.83 0.20
CA GLY A 378 41.78 3.63 -0.37
C GLY A 378 40.28 3.45 -0.08
N GLY A 379 39.58 4.55 0.16
CA GLY A 379 38.15 4.58 0.46
C GLY A 379 37.25 4.93 -0.72
N ALA A 380 37.78 5.15 -1.92
CA ALA A 380 37.03 5.52 -3.10
C ALA A 380 36.84 4.33 -4.05
N TYR A 381 35.60 4.13 -4.51
CA TYR A 381 35.25 3.04 -5.45
C TYR A 381 34.34 3.58 -6.57
N VAL A 382 34.56 3.10 -7.78
CA VAL A 382 33.68 3.27 -8.94
C VAL A 382 33.22 1.89 -9.36
N ASN A 383 31.93 1.66 -9.45
CA ASN A 383 31.32 0.36 -9.76
C ASN A 383 31.93 -0.79 -8.93
N ASN A 384 32.14 -0.56 -7.64
CA ASN A 384 32.79 -1.48 -6.69
C ASN A 384 34.29 -1.74 -6.94
N VAL A 385 34.88 -1.14 -7.94
CA VAL A 385 36.33 -1.22 -8.18
C VAL A 385 37.04 -0.08 -7.46
N LYS A 386 38.07 -0.41 -6.68
CA LYS A 386 38.83 0.57 -5.91
C LYS A 386 39.58 1.54 -6.84
N VAL A 387 39.40 2.81 -6.61
CA VAL A 387 40.16 3.87 -7.31
C VAL A 387 41.50 4.06 -6.64
N THR A 388 42.59 3.93 -7.41
CA THR A 388 43.96 3.99 -6.90
C THR A 388 44.71 5.24 -7.32
N ALA A 389 44.28 5.93 -8.40
CA ALA A 389 44.92 7.12 -8.95
C ALA A 389 44.05 8.38 -8.68
N GLU A 390 44.68 9.46 -8.22
CA GLU A 390 44.01 10.74 -7.97
C GLU A 390 43.56 11.45 -9.25
N ASP A 391 44.17 11.12 -10.37
CA ASP A 391 43.88 11.61 -11.72
C ASP A 391 42.99 10.66 -12.53
N ALA A 392 42.39 9.67 -11.87
CA ALA A 392 41.48 8.74 -12.53
C ALA A 392 40.31 9.47 -13.21
N VAL A 393 40.02 9.10 -14.44
CA VAL A 393 38.89 9.65 -15.22
C VAL A 393 37.94 8.51 -15.54
N ALA A 394 36.65 8.75 -15.30
CA ALA A 394 35.62 7.81 -15.72
C ALA A 394 35.38 7.89 -17.23
N SER A 395 35.16 6.74 -17.85
CA SER A 395 34.99 6.62 -19.29
C SER A 395 33.63 5.98 -19.63
N PRO A 396 33.14 6.10 -20.87
CA PRO A 396 31.93 5.40 -21.30
C PRO A 396 31.98 3.88 -21.14
N ALA A 397 33.18 3.27 -21.11
CA ALA A 397 33.35 1.84 -20.85
C ALA A 397 33.03 1.43 -19.41
N ASP A 398 33.03 2.39 -18.47
CA ASP A 398 32.70 2.16 -17.06
C ASP A 398 31.19 2.23 -16.81
N LEU A 399 30.40 2.67 -17.80
CA LEU A 399 28.96 2.84 -17.62
C LEU A 399 28.24 1.50 -17.50
N LEU A 400 27.49 1.36 -16.43
CA LEU A 400 26.51 0.30 -16.23
C LEU A 400 25.26 0.64 -17.04
N ASP A 401 24.76 -0.35 -17.79
CA ASP A 401 23.62 -0.18 -18.71
C ASP A 401 23.76 1.05 -19.65
N GLY A 402 25.02 1.39 -20.03
CA GLY A 402 25.34 2.54 -20.88
C GLY A 402 24.98 3.91 -20.31
N ARG A 403 24.61 4.00 -19.03
CA ARG A 403 24.02 5.21 -18.46
C ARG A 403 24.53 5.57 -17.06
N TRP A 404 24.90 4.59 -16.22
CA TRP A 404 25.11 4.81 -14.79
C TRP A 404 26.54 4.51 -14.34
N LEU A 405 27.04 5.34 -13.40
CA LEU A 405 28.18 5.00 -12.54
C LEU A 405 27.71 4.92 -11.10
N VAL A 406 28.19 3.93 -10.36
CA VAL A 406 28.01 3.81 -8.91
C VAL A 406 29.29 4.29 -8.23
N LEU A 407 29.17 5.34 -7.44
CA LEU A 407 30.26 5.87 -6.61
C LEU A 407 30.05 5.44 -5.16
N ARG A 408 31.10 4.98 -4.51
CA ARG A 408 31.03 4.55 -3.11
C ARG A 408 32.24 5.08 -2.32
N ARG A 409 31.93 5.69 -1.17
CA ARG A 409 32.91 6.10 -0.17
C ARG A 409 32.87 5.16 1.03
N GLY A 410 33.97 4.41 1.25
CA GLY A 410 34.00 3.39 2.30
C GLY A 410 32.99 2.26 2.06
N LYS A 411 32.37 1.77 3.15
CA LYS A 411 31.48 0.60 3.09
C LYS A 411 30.00 0.94 2.84
N ARG A 412 29.56 2.16 3.13
CA ARG A 412 28.13 2.49 3.27
C ARG A 412 27.64 3.69 2.47
N ASN A 413 28.50 4.62 2.13
CA ASN A 413 28.08 5.86 1.48
C ASN A 413 28.09 5.66 -0.04
N LEU A 414 26.91 5.60 -0.61
CA LEU A 414 26.67 5.41 -2.04
C LEU A 414 26.14 6.68 -2.68
N ALA A 415 26.48 6.89 -3.94
CA ALA A 415 25.86 7.86 -4.83
C ALA A 415 25.93 7.36 -6.26
N ALA A 416 25.15 7.95 -7.13
CA ALA A 416 25.11 7.60 -8.56
C ALA A 416 25.37 8.81 -9.45
N VAL A 417 25.96 8.55 -10.60
CA VAL A 417 26.07 9.52 -11.69
C VAL A 417 25.35 8.97 -12.91
N GLU A 418 24.40 9.73 -13.39
CA GLU A 418 23.65 9.42 -14.60
C GLU A 418 24.19 10.24 -15.78
N VAL A 419 24.58 9.58 -16.86
CA VAL A 419 24.92 10.25 -18.10
C VAL A 419 23.65 10.38 -18.93
N VAL A 420 23.28 11.62 -19.20
CA VAL A 420 22.11 11.95 -20.04
C VAL A 420 22.61 12.50 -21.37
N ALA A 421 22.07 11.95 -22.47
CA ALA A 421 22.35 12.51 -23.79
C ALA A 421 21.79 13.93 -23.84
N GLY A 422 22.64 14.90 -24.23
CA GLY A 422 22.26 16.29 -24.41
C GLY A 422 21.31 16.50 -25.59
#